data_a081dd64cf9f40ec84f18c89bd48df43
#
_entry.id   a081dd64cf9f40ec84f18c89bd48df43
#
_cell.length_a   1.000
_cell.length_b   1.000
_cell.length_c   1.000
_cell.angle_alpha   90.00
_cell.angle_beta   90.00
_cell.angle_gamma   90.00
#
_symmetry.space_group_name_H-M   'P 1'
#
loop_
_entity.id
_entity.type
_entity.pdbx_description
1 polymer ?
#
loop_
_entity_poly.entity_id
_entity_poly.type
_entity_poly.pdbx_seq_one_letter_code
_entity_poly.pdbx_strand_id
1 'polypeptide(L)'
;MNDNTEPDFSLIIASAVHDMKNSLGMLLHSVDSMCDELPEEWRKKPNVATVQYEAERVNSYLVQLLGLYRLQNKLLSLHIDEYYLQDLLDEQAAHYTQIFQSKNIDLSISVERNLTWFFDREIILGVLNNALNNASRYTKSNIEITAKIDGKFLLIEIHDDGKGYPEKLLAAPPGEILNDINFNTGSTSLGIYFAAMVTKLHVQGDLHGHIKLSNGGRLGGGVFSIYLP
;
A
#
# COMPACT_ATOMS: atom_id res chain seq x y z
N MET A 1 28.72 33.06 22.78
CA MET A 1 28.23 31.72 22.43
C MET A 1 26.89 31.93 21.79
N ASN A 2 26.85 32.03 20.47
CA ASN A 2 25.58 32.09 19.72
C ASN A 2 25.24 30.63 19.32
N ASP A 3 24.35 30.02 20.09
CA ASP A 3 23.70 28.78 19.70
C ASP A 3 22.68 29.12 18.61
N ASN A 4 23.16 29.24 17.38
CA ASN A 4 22.34 29.31 16.20
C ASN A 4 21.95 27.87 15.87
N THR A 5 21.05 27.26 16.65
CA THR A 5 20.37 26.03 16.26
C THR A 5 19.42 26.40 15.12
N GLU A 6 19.89 26.23 13.87
CA GLU A 6 18.99 26.23 12.73
C GLU A 6 17.87 25.22 13.04
N PRO A 7 16.61 25.60 12.88
CA PRO A 7 15.51 24.70 13.14
C PRO A 7 15.68 23.45 12.26
N ASP A 8 15.68 22.27 12.90
CA ASP A 8 15.77 21.00 12.17
C ASP A 8 14.57 20.90 11.23
N PHE A 9 14.80 21.22 9.96
CA PHE A 9 13.78 21.23 8.90
C PHE A 9 13.06 19.88 8.82
N SER A 10 13.74 18.81 9.17
CA SER A 10 13.17 17.45 9.23
C SER A 10 12.09 17.33 10.30
N LEU A 11 12.29 17.93 11.46
CA LEU A 11 11.29 17.97 12.54
C LEU A 11 10.07 18.79 12.16
N ILE A 12 10.28 19.92 11.46
CA ILE A 12 9.17 20.77 10.97
C ILE A 12 8.32 19.99 9.96
N ILE A 13 8.95 19.31 9.00
CA ILE A 13 8.24 18.47 8.02
C ILE A 13 7.49 17.33 8.72
N ALA A 14 8.10 16.63 9.68
CA ALA A 14 7.44 15.56 10.40
C ALA A 14 6.20 16.04 11.15
N SER A 15 6.31 17.19 11.84
CA SER A 15 5.16 17.80 12.53
C SER A 15 4.06 18.19 11.55
N ALA A 16 4.42 18.85 10.44
CA ALA A 16 3.46 19.27 9.42
C ALA A 16 2.73 18.07 8.80
N VAL A 17 3.46 17.00 8.45
CA VAL A 17 2.86 15.77 7.89
C VAL A 17 1.97 15.05 8.91
N HIS A 18 2.38 15.04 10.20
CA HIS A 18 1.55 14.50 11.27
C HIS A 18 0.22 15.27 11.41
N ASP A 19 0.28 16.61 11.40
CA ASP A 19 -0.89 17.46 11.52
C ASP A 19 -1.80 17.37 10.28
N MET A 20 -1.20 17.26 9.08
CA MET A 20 -1.94 16.99 7.84
C MET A 20 -2.66 15.64 7.90
N LYS A 21 -2.00 14.58 8.39
CA LYS A 21 -2.62 13.25 8.58
C LYS A 21 -3.84 13.33 9.50
N ASN A 22 -3.72 14.04 10.63
CA ASN A 22 -4.82 14.19 11.57
C ASN A 22 -5.99 14.98 10.97
N SER A 23 -5.69 16.09 10.28
CA SER A 23 -6.70 16.91 9.60
C SER A 23 -7.41 16.14 8.50
N LEU A 24 -6.67 15.34 7.74
CA LEU A 24 -7.24 14.51 6.68
C LEU A 24 -8.04 13.34 7.24
N GLY A 25 -7.62 12.74 8.36
CA GLY A 25 -8.42 11.73 9.08
C GLY A 25 -9.77 12.27 9.52
N MET A 26 -9.81 13.51 10.05
CA MET A 26 -11.08 14.18 10.39
C MET A 26 -11.93 14.47 9.14
N LEU A 27 -11.30 14.87 8.03
CA LEU A 27 -12.02 15.11 6.77
C LEU A 27 -12.62 13.80 6.24
N LEU A 28 -11.87 12.70 6.23
CA LEU A 28 -12.37 11.37 5.84
C LEU A 28 -13.58 10.96 6.69
N HIS A 29 -13.45 11.06 8.00
CA HIS A 29 -14.55 10.77 8.92
C HIS A 29 -15.79 11.64 8.65
N SER A 30 -15.58 12.92 8.35
CA SER A 30 -16.69 13.83 8.00
C SER A 30 -17.34 13.45 6.66
N VAL A 31 -16.55 13.05 5.66
CA VAL A 31 -17.05 12.56 4.37
C VAL A 31 -17.85 11.28 4.55
N ASP A 32 -17.36 10.33 5.33
CA ASP A 32 -18.05 9.06 5.61
C ASP A 32 -19.37 9.31 6.34
N SER A 33 -19.37 10.16 7.39
CA SER A 33 -20.60 10.54 8.10
C SER A 33 -21.62 11.21 7.17
N MET A 34 -21.17 12.11 6.30
CA MET A 34 -22.06 12.73 5.29
C MET A 34 -22.62 11.69 4.33
N CYS A 35 -21.82 10.75 3.88
CA CYS A 35 -22.24 9.66 2.99
C CYS A 35 -23.28 8.76 3.65
N ASP A 36 -23.13 8.48 4.96
CA ASP A 36 -24.07 7.65 5.72
C ASP A 36 -25.44 8.33 5.90
N GLU A 37 -25.48 9.66 5.95
CA GLU A 37 -26.72 10.45 6.02
C GLU A 37 -27.42 10.60 4.67
N LEU A 38 -26.73 10.32 3.54
CA LEU A 38 -27.32 10.42 2.21
C LEU A 38 -28.32 9.28 1.94
N PRO A 39 -29.43 9.56 1.24
CA PRO A 39 -30.28 8.52 0.67
C PRO A 39 -29.49 7.55 -0.20
N GLU A 40 -29.86 6.27 -0.22
CA GLU A 40 -29.11 5.22 -0.93
C GLU A 40 -28.86 5.52 -2.42
N GLU A 41 -29.82 6.16 -3.09
CA GLU A 41 -29.71 6.59 -4.49
C GLU A 41 -28.63 7.66 -4.73
N TRP A 42 -28.33 8.49 -3.71
CA TRP A 42 -27.27 9.50 -3.77
C TRP A 42 -25.92 8.93 -3.39
N ARG A 43 -25.90 8.00 -2.46
CA ARG A 43 -24.70 7.30 -2.01
C ARG A 43 -24.02 6.54 -3.15
N LYS A 44 -24.83 5.99 -4.09
CA LYS A 44 -24.36 5.26 -5.29
C LYS A 44 -23.91 6.19 -6.43
N LYS A 45 -23.97 7.50 -6.28
CA LYS A 45 -23.51 8.41 -7.35
C LYS A 45 -21.99 8.38 -7.49
N PRO A 46 -21.46 8.37 -8.72
CA PRO A 46 -20.02 8.31 -8.99
C PRO A 46 -19.21 9.40 -8.27
N ASN A 47 -19.77 10.61 -8.13
CA ASN A 47 -19.08 11.73 -7.49
C ASN A 47 -18.83 11.49 -6.00
N VAL A 48 -19.74 10.82 -5.28
CA VAL A 48 -19.58 10.51 -3.85
C VAL A 48 -18.44 9.52 -3.67
N ALA A 49 -18.48 8.42 -4.42
CA ALA A 49 -17.41 7.43 -4.42
C ALA A 49 -16.04 8.03 -4.82
N THR A 50 -16.04 9.00 -5.75
CA THR A 50 -14.81 9.70 -6.15
C THR A 50 -14.24 10.55 -5.02
N VAL A 51 -15.06 11.27 -4.27
CA VAL A 51 -14.57 12.10 -3.15
C VAL A 51 -13.96 11.24 -2.05
N GLN A 52 -14.63 10.16 -1.65
CA GLN A 52 -14.10 9.21 -0.67
C GLN A 52 -12.76 8.62 -1.15
N TYR A 53 -12.74 8.13 -2.37
CA TYR A 53 -11.53 7.54 -2.96
C TYR A 53 -10.34 8.53 -3.01
N GLU A 54 -10.56 9.78 -3.44
CA GLU A 54 -9.48 10.77 -3.52
C GLU A 54 -8.99 11.19 -2.12
N ALA A 55 -9.88 11.29 -1.13
CA ALA A 55 -9.52 11.58 0.24
C ALA A 55 -8.67 10.44 0.86
N GLU A 56 -9.07 9.18 0.68
CA GLU A 56 -8.29 8.00 1.10
C GLU A 56 -6.92 7.96 0.40
N ARG A 57 -6.87 8.31 -0.88
CA ARG A 57 -5.63 8.35 -1.65
C ARG A 57 -4.64 9.38 -1.09
N VAL A 58 -5.10 10.58 -0.80
CA VAL A 58 -4.24 11.63 -0.19
C VAL A 58 -3.75 11.18 1.18
N ASN A 59 -4.62 10.57 1.99
CA ASN A 59 -4.21 10.01 3.29
C ASN A 59 -3.12 8.94 3.14
N SER A 60 -3.28 8.04 2.18
CA SER A 60 -2.28 7.00 1.88
C SER A 60 -0.92 7.62 1.51
N TYR A 61 -0.90 8.66 0.69
CA TYR A 61 0.34 9.35 0.34
C TYR A 61 1.01 10.02 1.54
N LEU A 62 0.25 10.64 2.44
CA LEU A 62 0.80 11.24 3.65
C LEU A 62 1.36 10.19 4.62
N VAL A 63 0.69 9.05 4.77
CA VAL A 63 1.18 7.93 5.59
C VAL A 63 2.49 7.38 5.02
N GLN A 64 2.57 7.20 3.69
CA GLN A 64 3.79 6.75 3.01
C GLN A 64 4.94 7.75 3.20
N LEU A 65 4.67 9.04 3.02
CA LEU A 65 5.67 10.09 3.20
C LEU A 65 6.20 10.13 4.63
N LEU A 66 5.30 10.03 5.64
CA LEU A 66 5.69 9.95 7.04
C LEU A 66 6.49 8.69 7.34
N GLY A 67 6.10 7.55 6.76
CA GLY A 67 6.83 6.29 6.89
C GLY A 67 8.26 6.38 6.32
N LEU A 68 8.41 6.96 5.13
CA LEU A 68 9.72 7.19 4.52
C LEU A 68 10.57 8.17 5.34
N TYR A 69 9.96 9.24 5.85
CA TYR A 69 10.65 10.17 6.75
C TYR A 69 11.17 9.45 8.01
N ARG A 70 10.32 8.65 8.68
CA ARG A 70 10.72 7.88 9.87
C ARG A 70 11.83 6.88 9.55
N LEU A 71 11.75 6.23 8.39
CA LEU A 71 12.78 5.31 7.91
C LEU A 71 14.12 6.02 7.71
N GLN A 72 14.12 7.15 7.00
CA GLN A 72 15.33 7.93 6.73
C GLN A 72 16.02 8.41 8.00
N ASN A 73 15.25 8.78 9.02
CA ASN A 73 15.75 9.23 10.30
C ASN A 73 15.98 8.11 11.33
N LYS A 74 15.87 6.84 10.91
CA LYS A 74 16.02 5.65 11.79
C LYS A 74 15.06 5.63 12.97
N LEU A 75 13.88 6.23 12.81
CA LEU A 75 12.82 6.31 13.81
C LEU A 75 11.77 5.21 13.65
N LEU A 76 11.92 4.36 12.62
CA LEU A 76 11.03 3.25 12.36
C LEU A 76 11.61 1.99 13.00
N SER A 77 10.94 1.48 14.03
CA SER A 77 11.22 0.19 14.66
C SER A 77 10.18 -0.81 14.23
N LEU A 78 10.60 -2.02 13.81
CA LEU A 78 9.68 -3.10 13.49
C LEU A 78 9.16 -3.77 14.76
N HIS A 79 7.89 -4.10 14.75
CA HIS A 79 7.23 -4.97 15.74
C HIS A 79 6.89 -6.29 15.06
N ILE A 80 7.89 -7.19 15.01
CA ILE A 80 7.74 -8.51 14.39
C ILE A 80 7.01 -9.44 15.36
N ASP A 81 5.91 -10.04 14.90
CA ASP A 81 5.17 -11.07 15.62
C ASP A 81 4.62 -12.10 14.62
N GLU A 82 4.10 -13.22 15.12
CA GLU A 82 3.54 -14.29 14.30
C GLU A 82 2.07 -14.02 13.98
N TYR A 83 1.71 -14.07 12.69
CA TYR A 83 0.35 -13.82 12.21
C TYR A 83 -0.13 -14.90 11.24
N TYR A 84 -1.42 -15.23 11.30
CA TYR A 84 -2.08 -16.04 10.28
C TYR A 84 -2.35 -15.21 9.03
N LEU A 85 -1.86 -15.70 7.88
CA LEU A 85 -1.99 -14.99 6.61
C LEU A 85 -3.44 -14.88 6.14
N GLN A 86 -4.25 -15.93 6.37
CA GLN A 86 -5.66 -15.91 6.00
C GLN A 86 -6.38 -14.76 6.69
N ASP A 87 -6.23 -14.61 8.01
CA ASP A 87 -6.91 -13.58 8.80
C ASP A 87 -6.50 -12.17 8.33
N LEU A 88 -5.21 -11.96 8.08
CA LEU A 88 -4.68 -10.69 7.58
C LEU A 88 -5.29 -10.32 6.22
N LEU A 89 -5.35 -11.27 5.29
CA LEU A 89 -5.84 -11.04 3.94
C LEU A 89 -7.36 -10.93 3.88
N ASP A 90 -8.09 -11.66 4.72
CA ASP A 90 -9.55 -11.54 4.84
C ASP A 90 -9.95 -10.17 5.39
N GLU A 91 -9.21 -9.64 6.37
CA GLU A 91 -9.41 -8.28 6.88
C GLU A 91 -9.18 -7.24 5.78
N GLN A 92 -8.11 -7.40 4.99
CA GLN A 92 -7.87 -6.53 3.84
C GLN A 92 -8.97 -6.61 2.79
N ALA A 93 -9.43 -7.81 2.46
CA ALA A 93 -10.54 -8.01 1.53
C ALA A 93 -11.82 -7.32 2.02
N ALA A 94 -12.13 -7.45 3.31
CA ALA A 94 -13.29 -6.79 3.91
C ALA A 94 -13.23 -5.26 3.77
N HIS A 95 -12.05 -4.66 3.98
CA HIS A 95 -11.85 -3.21 3.82
C HIS A 95 -12.11 -2.74 2.37
N TYR A 96 -11.75 -3.55 1.37
CA TYR A 96 -11.92 -3.20 -0.04
C TYR A 96 -13.27 -3.60 -0.64
N THR A 97 -14.12 -4.35 0.08
CA THR A 97 -15.37 -4.92 -0.45
C THR A 97 -16.26 -3.87 -1.12
N GLN A 98 -16.53 -2.75 -0.45
CA GLN A 98 -17.41 -1.69 -0.99
C GLN A 98 -16.80 -1.03 -2.24
N ILE A 99 -15.49 -0.75 -2.21
CA ILE A 99 -14.77 -0.13 -3.33
C ILE A 99 -14.80 -1.04 -4.55
N PHE A 100 -14.51 -2.33 -4.37
CA PHE A 100 -14.47 -3.29 -5.46
C PHE A 100 -15.86 -3.57 -6.03
N GLN A 101 -16.89 -3.68 -5.18
CA GLN A 101 -18.29 -3.80 -5.64
C GLN A 101 -18.72 -2.60 -6.48
N SER A 102 -18.38 -1.36 -6.07
CA SER A 102 -18.71 -0.16 -6.84
C SER A 102 -18.05 -0.09 -8.20
N LYS A 103 -16.91 -0.77 -8.37
CA LYS A 103 -16.14 -0.85 -9.62
C LYS A 103 -16.37 -2.12 -10.41
N ASN A 104 -17.25 -3.04 -9.95
CA ASN A 104 -17.43 -4.38 -10.51
C ASN A 104 -16.10 -5.17 -10.58
N ILE A 105 -15.33 -5.13 -9.51
CA ILE A 105 -14.07 -5.88 -9.38
C ILE A 105 -14.33 -7.07 -8.45
N ASP A 106 -14.01 -8.27 -8.93
CA ASP A 106 -14.03 -9.50 -8.15
C ASP A 106 -12.65 -9.72 -7.50
N LEU A 107 -12.64 -9.85 -6.17
CA LEU A 107 -11.44 -10.17 -5.38
C LEU A 107 -11.52 -11.63 -4.92
N SER A 108 -10.48 -12.40 -5.21
CA SER A 108 -10.29 -13.76 -4.69
C SER A 108 -9.02 -13.87 -3.86
N ILE A 109 -9.03 -14.71 -2.82
CA ILE A 109 -7.90 -15.00 -1.96
C ILE A 109 -7.60 -16.50 -1.97
N SER A 110 -6.33 -16.83 -2.19
CA SER A 110 -5.84 -18.21 -2.17
C SER A 110 -4.58 -18.30 -1.29
N VAL A 111 -4.76 -18.79 -0.08
CA VAL A 111 -3.70 -18.93 0.93
C VAL A 111 -3.46 -20.40 1.22
N GLU A 112 -2.20 -20.78 1.39
CA GLU A 112 -1.84 -22.10 1.89
C GLU A 112 -2.44 -22.31 3.29
N ARG A 113 -3.01 -23.50 3.53
CA ARG A 113 -3.78 -23.79 4.75
C ARG A 113 -2.90 -23.64 6.01
N ASN A 114 -3.42 -22.91 7.02
CA ASN A 114 -2.75 -22.66 8.29
C ASN A 114 -1.38 -21.97 8.17
N LEU A 115 -1.17 -21.19 7.12
CA LEU A 115 0.06 -20.45 6.92
C LEU A 115 0.19 -19.34 7.96
N THR A 116 1.24 -19.43 8.79
CA THR A 116 1.68 -18.36 9.69
C THR A 116 3.06 -17.88 9.29
N TRP A 117 3.38 -16.61 9.60
CA TRP A 117 4.69 -16.05 9.36
C TRP A 117 4.99 -14.89 10.30
N PHE A 118 6.26 -14.56 10.46
CA PHE A 118 6.75 -13.49 11.31
C PHE A 118 6.99 -12.21 10.53
N PHE A 119 6.24 -11.14 10.82
CA PHE A 119 6.42 -9.83 10.18
C PHE A 119 5.81 -8.72 11.04
N ASP A 120 6.09 -7.46 10.68
CA ASP A 120 5.38 -6.30 11.21
C ASP A 120 4.06 -6.13 10.47
N ARG A 121 2.96 -6.39 11.18
CA ARG A 121 1.61 -6.37 10.64
C ARG A 121 1.22 -5.01 10.04
N GLU A 122 1.47 -3.93 10.76
CA GLU A 122 1.07 -2.59 10.34
C GLU A 122 1.81 -2.14 9.07
N ILE A 123 3.08 -2.48 8.99
CA ILE A 123 3.91 -2.19 7.81
C ILE A 123 3.44 -3.00 6.61
N ILE A 124 3.19 -4.30 6.79
CA ILE A 124 2.76 -5.17 5.67
C ILE A 124 1.34 -4.82 5.24
N LEU A 125 0.44 -4.44 6.15
CA LEU A 125 -0.86 -3.88 5.79
C LEU A 125 -0.71 -2.62 4.93
N GLY A 126 0.22 -1.73 5.27
CA GLY A 126 0.52 -0.55 4.47
C GLY A 126 1.02 -0.88 3.05
N VAL A 127 1.84 -1.92 2.91
CA VAL A 127 2.31 -2.43 1.61
C VAL A 127 1.18 -3.05 0.81
N LEU A 128 0.34 -3.89 1.44
CA LEU A 128 -0.84 -4.51 0.81
C LEU A 128 -1.84 -3.45 0.35
N ASN A 129 -2.15 -2.46 1.19
CA ASN A 129 -3.02 -1.35 0.83
C ASN A 129 -2.52 -0.61 -0.41
N ASN A 130 -1.21 -0.33 -0.47
CA ASN A 130 -0.63 0.32 -1.62
C ASN A 130 -0.76 -0.53 -2.89
N ALA A 131 -0.48 -1.82 -2.81
CA ALA A 131 -0.59 -2.73 -3.94
C ALA A 131 -2.05 -2.92 -4.41
N LEU A 132 -3.01 -3.06 -3.48
CA LEU A 132 -4.43 -3.18 -3.78
C LEU A 132 -5.01 -1.89 -4.37
N ASN A 133 -4.61 -0.71 -3.86
CA ASN A 133 -4.98 0.56 -4.46
C ASN A 133 -4.47 0.68 -5.90
N ASN A 134 -3.26 0.24 -6.17
CA ASN A 134 -2.73 0.20 -7.53
C ASN A 134 -3.52 -0.79 -8.39
N ALA A 135 -3.72 -2.02 -7.93
CA ALA A 135 -4.50 -3.01 -8.64
C ALA A 135 -5.92 -2.50 -8.96
N SER A 136 -6.62 -1.90 -7.99
CA SER A 136 -7.98 -1.34 -8.17
C SER A 136 -8.10 -0.24 -9.24
N ARG A 137 -6.98 0.40 -9.59
CA ARG A 137 -6.93 1.46 -10.62
C ARG A 137 -6.72 0.92 -12.02
N TYR A 138 -6.01 -0.19 -12.14
CA TYR A 138 -5.51 -0.68 -13.42
C TYR A 138 -6.14 -2.01 -13.85
N THR A 139 -6.74 -2.76 -12.93
CA THR A 139 -7.51 -3.97 -13.23
C THR A 139 -8.73 -3.65 -14.09
N LYS A 140 -9.17 -4.64 -14.85
CA LYS A 140 -10.44 -4.58 -15.59
C LYS A 140 -11.59 -5.04 -14.70
N SER A 141 -11.45 -6.22 -14.11
CA SER A 141 -12.53 -6.86 -13.34
C SER A 141 -12.07 -7.86 -12.28
N ASN A 142 -10.81 -8.32 -12.28
CA ASN A 142 -10.39 -9.40 -11.39
C ASN A 142 -9.08 -9.08 -10.68
N ILE A 143 -9.06 -9.33 -9.37
CA ILE A 143 -7.85 -9.29 -8.54
C ILE A 143 -7.77 -10.61 -7.77
N GLU A 144 -6.61 -11.24 -7.76
CA GLU A 144 -6.33 -12.44 -6.96
C GLU A 144 -5.16 -12.15 -6.02
N ILE A 145 -5.34 -12.45 -4.73
CA ILE A 145 -4.24 -12.45 -3.74
C ILE A 145 -3.88 -13.89 -3.46
N THR A 146 -2.58 -14.20 -3.55
CA THR A 146 -2.08 -15.52 -3.17
C THR A 146 -1.01 -15.40 -2.10
N ALA A 147 -0.95 -16.37 -1.17
CA ALA A 147 0.14 -16.46 -0.19
C ALA A 147 0.59 -17.91 -0.03
N LYS A 148 1.91 -18.11 -0.10
CA LYS A 148 2.55 -19.43 0.02
C LYS A 148 3.98 -19.29 0.54
N ILE A 149 4.58 -20.40 0.95
CA ILE A 149 6.02 -20.47 1.21
C ILE A 149 6.77 -20.69 -0.11
N ASP A 150 7.77 -19.87 -0.38
CA ASP A 150 8.67 -19.97 -1.51
C ASP A 150 10.13 -20.03 -0.99
N GLY A 151 10.66 -21.24 -0.87
CA GLY A 151 11.97 -21.48 -0.28
C GLY A 151 12.06 -21.04 1.18
N LYS A 152 12.79 -19.95 1.44
CA LYS A 152 12.97 -19.36 2.77
C LYS A 152 12.14 -18.09 2.96
N PHE A 153 11.21 -17.80 2.05
CA PHE A 153 10.40 -16.60 2.09
C PHE A 153 8.92 -16.96 2.18
N LEU A 154 8.17 -16.14 2.90
CA LEU A 154 6.77 -15.98 2.62
C LEU A 154 6.64 -15.16 1.35
N LEU A 155 5.93 -15.68 0.36
CA LEU A 155 5.59 -14.98 -0.87
C LEU A 155 4.10 -14.62 -0.85
N ILE A 156 3.80 -13.33 -0.88
CA ILE A 156 2.45 -12.80 -1.10
C ILE A 156 2.43 -12.15 -2.48
N GLU A 157 1.50 -12.56 -3.34
CA GLU A 157 1.35 -12.01 -4.68
C GLU A 157 -0.06 -11.43 -4.87
N ILE A 158 -0.13 -10.25 -5.47
CA ILE A 158 -1.36 -9.60 -5.91
C ILE A 158 -1.34 -9.58 -7.43
N HIS A 159 -2.25 -10.31 -8.04
CA HIS A 159 -2.42 -10.42 -9.49
C HIS A 159 -3.61 -9.57 -9.92
N ASP A 160 -3.50 -8.88 -11.05
CA ASP A 160 -4.60 -8.18 -11.70
C ASP A 160 -4.76 -8.62 -13.16
N ASP A 161 -5.92 -8.32 -13.76
CA ASP A 161 -6.22 -8.57 -15.18
C ASP A 161 -6.08 -7.30 -16.05
N GLY A 162 -5.35 -6.31 -15.55
CA GLY A 162 -5.15 -5.03 -16.21
C GLY A 162 -4.11 -5.05 -17.33
N LYS A 163 -3.55 -3.89 -17.62
CA LYS A 163 -2.54 -3.72 -18.67
C LYS A 163 -1.13 -4.15 -18.25
N GLY A 164 -0.95 -4.46 -16.96
CA GLY A 164 0.36 -4.71 -16.38
C GLY A 164 1.17 -3.43 -16.14
N TYR A 165 2.39 -3.61 -15.62
CA TYR A 165 3.33 -2.54 -15.34
C TYR A 165 4.05 -2.09 -16.62
N PRO A 166 4.30 -0.78 -16.81
CA PRO A 166 5.15 -0.28 -17.88
C PRO A 166 6.55 -0.88 -17.81
N GLU A 167 7.17 -1.13 -18.97
CA GLU A 167 8.53 -1.70 -19.07
C GLU A 167 9.56 -0.92 -18.24
N LYS A 168 9.42 0.40 -18.19
CA LYS A 168 10.28 1.28 -17.41
C LYS A 168 10.26 0.94 -15.90
N LEU A 169 9.11 0.56 -15.35
CA LEU A 169 8.98 0.13 -13.96
C LEU A 169 9.52 -1.29 -13.71
N LEU A 170 9.48 -2.14 -14.74
CA LEU A 170 10.02 -3.50 -14.66
C LEU A 170 11.55 -3.53 -14.78
N ALA A 171 12.12 -2.57 -15.51
CA ALA A 171 13.56 -2.49 -15.76
C ALA A 171 14.36 -1.95 -14.56
N ALA A 172 13.75 -1.14 -13.71
CA ALA A 172 14.41 -0.55 -12.55
C ALA A 172 14.16 -1.38 -11.28
N PRO A 173 15.16 -1.53 -10.39
CA PRO A 173 14.92 -2.08 -9.06
C PRO A 173 13.86 -1.24 -8.33
N PRO A 174 12.87 -1.86 -7.66
CA PRO A 174 11.81 -1.11 -6.98
C PRO A 174 12.30 -0.06 -5.97
N GLY A 175 13.47 -0.24 -5.37
CA GLY A 175 14.11 0.72 -4.48
C GLY A 175 14.81 1.91 -5.16
N GLU A 176 14.86 1.96 -6.49
CA GLU A 176 15.53 3.02 -7.27
C GLU A 176 14.55 3.83 -8.13
N ILE A 177 13.28 3.48 -8.11
CA ILE A 177 12.22 4.04 -8.96
C ILE A 177 11.99 5.55 -8.74
N LEU A 178 12.42 6.13 -7.60
CA LEU A 178 12.23 7.56 -7.30
C LEU A 178 12.94 8.52 -8.26
N ASN A 179 13.99 8.08 -8.95
CA ASN A 179 14.74 8.93 -9.88
C ASN A 179 13.92 9.35 -11.10
N ASP A 180 12.75 8.75 -11.32
CA ASP A 180 11.90 8.93 -12.49
C ASP A 180 10.46 9.40 -12.16
N ILE A 181 10.27 10.08 -11.02
CA ILE A 181 8.94 10.57 -10.64
C ILE A 181 8.43 11.58 -11.66
N ASN A 182 7.45 11.18 -12.45
CA ASN A 182 6.71 12.07 -13.32
C ASN A 182 5.45 12.56 -12.58
N PHE A 183 5.52 13.74 -11.97
CA PHE A 183 4.42 14.36 -11.22
C PHE A 183 3.15 14.61 -12.06
N ASN A 184 3.26 14.55 -13.39
CA ASN A 184 2.15 14.87 -14.29
C ASN A 184 1.15 13.71 -14.50
N THR A 185 1.49 12.46 -14.16
CA THR A 185 0.62 11.30 -14.47
C THR A 185 -0.21 10.81 -13.28
N GLY A 186 -0.07 11.41 -12.09
CA GLY A 186 -0.83 11.01 -10.89
C GLY A 186 -0.55 9.57 -10.40
N SER A 187 0.28 8.81 -11.11
CA SER A 187 0.76 7.50 -10.66
C SER A 187 2.13 7.70 -10.03
N THR A 188 2.14 7.85 -8.73
CA THR A 188 3.37 8.04 -8.00
C THR A 188 4.05 6.70 -7.83
N SER A 189 5.28 6.58 -8.33
CA SER A 189 6.22 5.52 -7.97
C SER A 189 6.51 5.48 -6.46
N LEU A 190 6.00 6.48 -5.72
CA LEU A 190 6.18 6.62 -4.27
C LEU A 190 5.71 5.39 -3.49
N GLY A 191 4.55 4.84 -3.83
CA GLY A 191 4.03 3.66 -3.16
C GLY A 191 4.88 2.42 -3.38
N ILE A 192 5.36 2.20 -4.61
CA ILE A 192 6.26 1.08 -4.93
C ILE A 192 7.60 1.26 -4.20
N TYR A 193 8.14 2.47 -4.21
CA TYR A 193 9.35 2.81 -3.48
C TYR A 193 9.18 2.59 -1.96
N PHE A 194 8.09 3.11 -1.39
CA PHE A 194 7.75 2.90 0.01
C PHE A 194 7.70 1.41 0.34
N ALA A 195 6.95 0.62 -0.44
CA ALA A 195 6.83 -0.81 -0.25
C ALA A 195 8.20 -1.51 -0.29
N ALA A 196 9.07 -1.16 -1.25
CA ALA A 196 10.41 -1.73 -1.35
C ALA A 196 11.26 -1.40 -0.12
N MET A 197 11.22 -0.15 0.34
CA MET A 197 12.03 0.31 1.46
C MET A 197 11.60 -0.30 2.79
N VAL A 198 10.30 -0.36 3.07
CA VAL A 198 9.80 -0.91 4.36
C VAL A 198 9.84 -2.43 4.39
N THR A 199 9.61 -3.10 3.26
CA THR A 199 9.73 -4.56 3.18
C THR A 199 11.17 -5.00 3.45
N LYS A 200 12.15 -4.26 2.95
CA LYS A 200 13.59 -4.52 3.17
C LYS A 200 14.03 -4.50 4.63
N LEU A 201 13.25 -3.90 5.52
CA LEU A 201 13.53 -3.90 6.97
C LEU A 201 13.31 -5.28 7.61
N HIS A 202 12.50 -6.15 7.01
CA HIS A 202 12.32 -7.51 7.48
C HIS A 202 13.56 -8.33 7.13
N VAL A 203 14.30 -8.74 8.15
CA VAL A 203 15.60 -9.40 7.99
C VAL A 203 15.65 -10.67 8.83
N GLN A 204 16.10 -11.78 8.22
CA GLN A 204 16.38 -13.04 8.90
C GLN A 204 17.76 -13.56 8.47
N GLY A 205 18.76 -13.47 9.33
CA GLY A 205 20.15 -13.74 8.97
C GLY A 205 20.63 -12.81 7.85
N ASP A 206 21.08 -13.39 6.73
CA ASP A 206 21.51 -12.63 5.54
C ASP A 206 20.37 -12.36 4.54
N LEU A 207 19.14 -12.81 4.86
CA LEU A 207 17.99 -12.63 3.98
C LEU A 207 17.30 -11.32 4.31
N HIS A 208 16.90 -10.59 3.26
CA HIS A 208 16.16 -9.35 3.36
C HIS A 208 14.84 -9.46 2.62
N GLY A 209 13.80 -8.90 3.21
CA GLY A 209 12.53 -8.73 2.51
C GLY A 209 12.70 -7.85 1.28
N HIS A 210 11.91 -8.12 0.25
CA HIS A 210 11.93 -7.36 -0.99
C HIS A 210 10.60 -7.47 -1.73
N ILE A 211 10.39 -6.58 -2.68
CA ILE A 211 9.27 -6.66 -3.60
C ILE A 211 9.75 -6.90 -5.03
N LYS A 212 8.88 -7.49 -5.86
CA LYS A 212 9.11 -7.68 -7.28
C LYS A 212 7.86 -7.31 -8.06
N LEU A 213 8.05 -6.64 -9.19
CA LEU A 213 6.99 -6.37 -10.16
C LEU A 213 7.20 -7.25 -11.38
N SER A 214 6.12 -7.79 -11.91
CA SER A 214 6.14 -8.54 -13.18
C SER A 214 4.81 -8.41 -13.91
N ASN A 215 4.75 -8.90 -15.14
CA ASN A 215 3.55 -8.96 -15.96
C ASN A 215 3.24 -10.40 -16.37
N GLY A 216 2.00 -10.65 -16.78
CA GLY A 216 1.57 -11.94 -17.32
C GLY A 216 1.24 -13.00 -16.29
N GLY A 217 1.01 -12.62 -15.02
CA GLY A 217 0.61 -13.54 -13.95
C GLY A 217 -0.67 -14.34 -14.26
N ARG A 218 -1.28 -14.94 -13.23
CA ARG A 218 -2.44 -15.83 -13.38
C ARG A 218 -3.61 -15.20 -14.12
N LEU A 219 -3.79 -13.87 -13.98
CA LEU A 219 -4.87 -13.10 -14.60
C LEU A 219 -4.41 -12.36 -15.89
N GLY A 220 -3.12 -12.47 -16.26
CA GLY A 220 -2.57 -11.90 -17.49
C GLY A 220 -2.16 -10.43 -17.42
N GLY A 221 -2.41 -9.74 -16.32
CA GLY A 221 -2.01 -8.36 -16.09
C GLY A 221 -0.76 -8.21 -15.23
N GLY A 222 -0.77 -7.26 -14.30
CA GLY A 222 0.33 -7.02 -13.38
C GLY A 222 0.40 -8.03 -12.24
N VAL A 223 1.60 -8.21 -11.71
CA VAL A 223 1.84 -8.98 -10.48
C VAL A 223 2.72 -8.17 -9.55
N PHE A 224 2.23 -7.92 -8.35
CA PHE A 224 2.99 -7.33 -7.26
C PHE A 224 3.33 -8.42 -6.26
N SER A 225 4.62 -8.75 -6.13
CA SER A 225 5.08 -9.82 -5.24
C SER A 225 5.84 -9.24 -4.04
N ILE A 226 5.52 -9.72 -2.84
CA ILE A 226 6.17 -9.37 -1.56
C ILE A 226 6.86 -10.62 -1.05
N TYR A 227 8.14 -10.54 -0.79
CA TYR A 227 8.96 -11.60 -0.21
C TYR A 227 9.38 -11.19 1.20
N LEU A 228 9.01 -11.97 2.22
CA LEU A 228 9.39 -11.79 3.63
C LEU A 228 10.20 -13.00 4.09
N PRO A 229 11.43 -12.80 4.63
CA PRO A 229 12.28 -13.90 5.09
C PRO A 229 11.81 -14.49 6.41
#